data_2c3c693216d6ddeeb06e5f6c0db11228
#
_entry.id   2c3c693216d6ddeeb06e5f6c0db11228
#
_cell.length_a   1.000
_cell.length_b   1.000
_cell.length_c   1.000
_cell.angle_alpha   90.00
_cell.angle_beta   90.00
_cell.angle_gamma   90.00
#
_symmetry.space_group_name_H-M   'P 1'
#
loop_
_entity.id
_entity.type
_entity.pdbx_description
1 polymer ?
#
loop_
_entity_poly.entity_id
_entity_poly.type
_entity_poly.pdbx_seq_one_letter_code
_entity_poly.pdbx_strand_id
1 'polypeptide(L)'
;MSGLPLLLKKARVLLIGAGAVAQQKHCALLESGLAPDVKAAKICAPYFEGKDVAILRLGGENIAIADDYDLVVDASGDSALGEALFARKHRYLLNVVDCPQYCDVYFGAVARYGELSVMVSSGGASPVLAQNVRDKIKRFLPKSLKSLVQRLREERAQNGAPSGEHKGQIAEQAKQALGKVFIIGCGPHSRENLTLKALETFALLDVALVDNLVGQEIWDILHALGCETKSVAKQKGKQSFKQAEINKMMLDYAREGKTIGRIKGGDPAIFGRVWEEASYLSKHGIDVEVLSGITSSLCGALSSGISPTIRGVSTGVLIVSAHLRECVFNIDWIDSLKQKHYTVIVLMAYSFVGRIVAAAREHGVDENLPAALVSKVDSPSQRCIIGTLGRLEEMVQQCEQPAILIFGEAVVKSKGIPFVGERIELE
;
A
#
# COMPACT_ATOMS: atom_id res chain seq x y z
N MET A 1 -25.25 15.94 19.43
CA MET A 1 -26.32 16.00 18.41
C MET A 1 -25.85 15.29 17.17
N SER A 2 -26.60 14.31 16.67
CA SER A 2 -26.32 13.60 15.42
C SER A 2 -26.98 14.37 14.27
N GLY A 3 -26.19 14.95 13.37
CA GLY A 3 -26.70 15.63 12.18
C GLY A 3 -26.96 14.64 11.05
N LEU A 4 -27.91 14.93 10.16
CA LEU A 4 -28.17 14.20 8.94
C LEU A 4 -27.17 14.68 7.84
N PRO A 5 -26.37 13.78 7.23
CA PRO A 5 -25.53 14.18 6.09
C PRO A 5 -26.41 14.46 4.87
N LEU A 6 -26.31 15.66 4.34
CA LEU A 6 -27.04 16.09 3.15
C LEU A 6 -26.05 16.43 2.02
N LEU A 7 -26.44 16.10 0.79
CA LEU A 7 -25.70 16.45 -0.42
C LEU A 7 -26.42 17.63 -1.12
N LEU A 8 -25.84 18.81 -1.08
CA LEU A 8 -26.33 19.97 -1.80
C LEU A 8 -25.85 19.93 -3.26
N LYS A 9 -26.75 19.88 -4.21
CA LYS A 9 -26.43 19.82 -5.65
C LYS A 9 -26.67 21.14 -6.39
N LYS A 10 -27.64 21.94 -5.93
CA LYS A 10 -28.02 23.19 -6.54
C LYS A 10 -28.33 24.17 -5.41
N ALA A 11 -27.36 24.95 -5.02
CA ALA A 11 -27.51 25.96 -3.99
C ALA A 11 -26.78 27.24 -4.45
N ARG A 12 -27.37 28.38 -4.19
CA ARG A 12 -26.69 29.66 -4.27
C ARG A 12 -25.87 29.82 -3.00
N VAL A 13 -24.57 29.95 -3.15
CA VAL A 13 -23.65 29.97 -2.01
C VAL A 13 -22.97 31.32 -1.90
N LEU A 14 -23.04 31.90 -0.70
CA LEU A 14 -22.25 33.08 -0.35
C LEU A 14 -21.04 32.63 0.50
N LEU A 15 -19.84 32.97 0.06
CA LEU A 15 -18.62 32.84 0.84
C LEU A 15 -18.15 34.20 1.29
N ILE A 16 -18.05 34.41 2.60
CA ILE A 16 -17.60 35.66 3.20
C ILE A 16 -16.15 35.48 3.67
N GLY A 17 -15.26 36.34 3.13
CA GLY A 17 -13.85 36.32 3.40
C GLY A 17 -13.00 35.94 2.18
N ALA A 18 -11.75 36.41 2.14
CA ALA A 18 -10.78 36.14 1.08
C ALA A 18 -9.38 35.86 1.65
N GLY A 19 -9.32 35.17 2.79
CA GLY A 19 -8.11 34.66 3.43
C GLY A 19 -7.85 33.18 3.13
N ALA A 20 -6.83 32.60 3.78
CA ALA A 20 -6.45 31.20 3.58
C ALA A 20 -7.57 30.21 3.91
N VAL A 21 -8.35 30.46 4.96
CA VAL A 21 -9.50 29.62 5.33
C VAL A 21 -10.60 29.72 4.29
N ALA A 22 -10.92 30.92 3.82
CA ALA A 22 -11.88 31.14 2.73
C ALA A 22 -11.44 30.42 1.44
N GLN A 23 -10.14 30.40 1.13
CA GLN A 23 -9.58 29.64 0.01
C GLN A 23 -9.89 28.15 0.14
N GLN A 24 -9.68 27.54 1.31
CA GLN A 24 -9.99 26.12 1.53
C GLN A 24 -11.48 25.82 1.31
N LYS A 25 -12.36 26.69 1.82
CA LYS A 25 -13.81 26.55 1.65
C LYS A 25 -14.23 26.75 0.19
N HIS A 26 -13.64 27.73 -0.48
CA HIS A 26 -13.89 27.99 -1.90
C HIS A 26 -13.51 26.77 -2.77
N CYS A 27 -12.33 26.20 -2.56
CA CYS A 27 -11.91 24.99 -3.27
C CYS A 27 -12.86 23.81 -3.02
N ALA A 28 -13.25 23.58 -1.77
CA ALA A 28 -14.17 22.50 -1.40
C ALA A 28 -15.58 22.66 -2.04
N LEU A 29 -16.05 23.89 -2.15
CA LEU A 29 -17.32 24.22 -2.83
C LEU A 29 -17.22 23.98 -4.34
N LEU A 30 -16.17 24.47 -4.99
CA LEU A 30 -15.94 24.24 -6.43
C LEU A 30 -15.80 22.77 -6.76
N GLU A 31 -15.04 22.01 -5.97
CA GLU A 31 -14.92 20.55 -6.11
C GLU A 31 -16.28 19.83 -5.95
N SER A 32 -17.22 20.47 -5.26
CA SER A 32 -18.59 19.95 -5.08
C SER A 32 -19.55 20.39 -6.19
N GLY A 33 -19.05 21.15 -7.19
CA GLY A 33 -19.86 21.70 -8.28
C GLY A 33 -20.70 22.93 -7.87
N LEU A 34 -20.37 23.54 -6.73
CA LEU A 34 -21.01 24.76 -6.24
C LEU A 34 -20.05 25.92 -6.43
N ALA A 35 -20.41 26.89 -7.27
CA ALA A 35 -19.65 28.12 -7.46
C ALA A 35 -20.16 29.19 -6.48
N PRO A 36 -19.41 29.57 -5.45
CA PRO A 36 -19.84 30.56 -4.50
C PRO A 36 -19.62 31.98 -5.02
N ASP A 37 -20.53 32.90 -4.70
CA ASP A 37 -20.25 34.32 -4.76
C ASP A 37 -19.35 34.69 -3.57
N VAL A 38 -18.24 35.36 -3.84
CA VAL A 38 -17.26 35.73 -2.81
C VAL A 38 -17.38 37.20 -2.45
N LYS A 39 -17.58 37.48 -1.17
CA LYS A 39 -17.59 38.83 -0.63
C LYS A 39 -16.59 38.99 0.49
N ALA A 40 -15.77 40.05 0.47
CA ALA A 40 -14.76 40.28 1.48
C ALA A 40 -14.51 41.75 1.73
N ALA A 41 -14.13 42.12 2.94
CA ALA A 41 -13.69 43.49 3.23
C ALA A 41 -12.35 43.84 2.54
N LYS A 42 -11.49 42.82 2.35
CA LYS A 42 -10.22 42.92 1.61
C LYS A 42 -9.77 41.53 1.16
N ILE A 43 -8.95 41.49 0.12
CA ILE A 43 -8.25 40.25 -0.29
C ILE A 43 -7.00 40.09 0.57
N CYS A 44 -6.87 38.91 1.23
CA CYS A 44 -5.75 38.58 2.11
C CYS A 44 -4.93 37.38 1.61
N ALA A 45 -5.49 36.53 0.75
CA ALA A 45 -4.78 35.40 0.15
C ALA A 45 -4.56 35.64 -1.35
N PRO A 46 -3.33 35.40 -1.88
CA PRO A 46 -3.02 35.56 -3.31
C PRO A 46 -3.94 34.73 -4.23
N TYR A 47 -4.48 33.63 -3.71
CA TYR A 47 -5.44 32.78 -4.42
C TYR A 47 -6.64 33.55 -5.02
N PHE A 48 -7.09 34.63 -4.34
CA PHE A 48 -8.24 35.44 -4.76
C PHE A 48 -7.86 36.61 -5.66
N GLU A 49 -6.59 36.86 -5.88
CA GLU A 49 -6.14 37.89 -6.83
C GLU A 49 -6.59 37.53 -8.25
N GLY A 50 -7.26 38.49 -8.94
CA GLY A 50 -7.80 38.26 -10.28
C GLY A 50 -9.07 37.41 -10.36
N LYS A 51 -9.65 36.96 -9.22
CA LYS A 51 -10.96 36.29 -9.16
C LYS A 51 -12.07 37.34 -8.94
N ASP A 52 -13.29 36.94 -9.27
CA ASP A 52 -14.48 37.74 -8.99
C ASP A 52 -14.78 37.77 -7.49
N VAL A 53 -14.26 38.76 -6.80
CA VAL A 53 -14.46 38.99 -5.36
C VAL A 53 -15.06 40.39 -5.19
N ALA A 54 -16.30 40.45 -4.73
CA ALA A 54 -16.91 41.70 -4.39
C ALA A 54 -16.30 42.28 -3.10
N ILE A 55 -15.60 43.40 -3.21
CA ILE A 55 -15.04 44.07 -2.04
C ILE A 55 -16.16 44.81 -1.31
N LEU A 56 -16.67 44.18 -0.29
CA LEU A 56 -17.77 44.69 0.52
C LEU A 56 -17.58 44.24 1.97
N ARG A 57 -17.55 45.20 2.90
CA ARG A 57 -17.60 44.87 4.32
C ARG A 57 -19.06 44.61 4.71
N LEU A 58 -19.36 43.36 5.09
CA LEU A 58 -20.68 43.01 5.59
C LEU A 58 -20.84 43.45 7.04
N GLY A 59 -22.02 43.98 7.37
CA GLY A 59 -22.41 44.44 8.71
C GLY A 59 -23.59 45.41 8.62
N GLY A 60 -24.34 45.59 9.70
CA GLY A 60 -25.52 46.43 9.73
C GLY A 60 -26.58 46.03 8.69
N GLU A 61 -27.04 47.00 7.86
CA GLU A 61 -28.08 46.75 6.86
C GLU A 61 -27.62 45.85 5.69
N ASN A 62 -26.32 45.80 5.37
CA ASN A 62 -25.79 45.00 4.26
C ASN A 62 -25.84 43.52 4.51
N ILE A 63 -26.05 43.08 5.76
CA ILE A 63 -26.13 41.69 6.12
C ILE A 63 -27.35 40.99 5.47
N ALA A 64 -28.37 41.75 5.09
CA ALA A 64 -29.56 41.30 4.38
C ALA A 64 -29.24 40.59 3.04
N ILE A 65 -28.10 40.84 2.44
CA ILE A 65 -27.63 40.16 1.23
C ILE A 65 -27.54 38.63 1.44
N ALA A 66 -27.30 38.18 2.66
CA ALA A 66 -27.25 36.73 3.00
C ALA A 66 -28.59 36.02 2.73
N ASP A 67 -29.73 36.70 2.80
CA ASP A 67 -31.07 36.13 2.57
C ASP A 67 -31.32 35.75 1.08
N ASP A 68 -30.45 36.20 0.15
CA ASP A 68 -30.51 35.82 -1.26
C ASP A 68 -29.87 34.46 -1.55
N TYR A 69 -29.23 33.82 -0.56
CA TYR A 69 -28.49 32.60 -0.69
C TYR A 69 -29.13 31.44 0.07
N ASP A 70 -28.83 30.22 -0.36
CA ASP A 70 -29.29 28.97 0.30
C ASP A 70 -28.28 28.50 1.34
N LEU A 71 -27.00 28.82 1.12
CA LEU A 71 -25.88 28.51 2.04
C LEU A 71 -24.97 29.73 2.18
N VAL A 72 -24.71 30.10 3.41
CA VAL A 72 -23.75 31.15 3.77
C VAL A 72 -22.60 30.55 4.53
N VAL A 73 -21.40 30.78 4.07
CA VAL A 73 -20.15 30.33 4.70
C VAL A 73 -19.35 31.55 5.13
N ASP A 74 -19.30 31.79 6.42
CA ASP A 74 -18.50 32.87 6.99
C ASP A 74 -17.11 32.37 7.38
N ALA A 75 -16.14 32.80 6.61
CA ALA A 75 -14.69 32.57 6.82
C ALA A 75 -13.94 33.90 6.96
N SER A 76 -14.64 34.95 7.44
CA SER A 76 -14.07 36.29 7.64
C SER A 76 -13.15 36.36 8.87
N GLY A 77 -13.39 35.51 9.88
CA GLY A 77 -12.78 35.58 11.18
C GLY A 77 -13.37 36.68 12.09
N ASP A 78 -14.48 37.30 11.68
CA ASP A 78 -15.19 38.31 12.46
C ASP A 78 -16.33 37.67 13.25
N SER A 79 -16.13 37.47 14.55
CA SER A 79 -17.10 36.83 15.44
C SER A 79 -18.41 37.60 15.57
N ALA A 80 -18.35 38.93 15.52
CA ALA A 80 -19.55 39.78 15.59
C ALA A 80 -20.41 39.64 14.32
N LEU A 81 -19.79 39.49 13.15
CA LEU A 81 -20.49 39.19 11.90
C LEU A 81 -21.15 37.81 11.96
N GLY A 82 -20.44 36.79 12.45
CA GLY A 82 -20.98 35.43 12.60
C GLY A 82 -22.21 35.39 13.51
N GLU A 83 -22.18 36.08 14.65
CA GLU A 83 -23.31 36.22 15.58
C GLU A 83 -24.49 36.96 14.93
N ALA A 84 -24.22 38.04 14.21
CA ALA A 84 -25.26 38.84 13.53
C ALA A 84 -25.93 38.05 12.40
N LEU A 85 -25.15 37.25 11.62
CA LEU A 85 -25.68 36.36 10.57
C LEU A 85 -26.61 35.29 11.21
N PHE A 86 -26.19 34.73 12.35
CA PHE A 86 -27.00 33.71 13.05
C PHE A 86 -28.30 34.31 13.63
N ALA A 87 -28.21 35.45 14.27
CA ALA A 87 -29.38 36.13 14.89
C ALA A 87 -30.42 36.58 13.86
N ARG A 88 -29.99 36.98 12.66
CA ARG A 88 -30.87 37.46 11.58
C ARG A 88 -31.35 36.36 10.63
N LYS A 89 -30.82 35.16 10.72
CA LYS A 89 -31.07 34.08 9.79
C LYS A 89 -32.53 33.75 9.59
N HIS A 90 -33.00 33.78 8.32
CA HIS A 90 -34.38 33.42 7.96
C HIS A 90 -34.48 32.24 7.00
N ARG A 91 -33.63 32.14 5.96
CA ARG A 91 -33.82 31.19 4.86
C ARG A 91 -32.56 30.41 4.45
N TYR A 92 -31.39 30.78 4.91
CA TYR A 92 -30.13 30.14 4.53
C TYR A 92 -29.63 29.18 5.63
N LEU A 93 -28.88 28.19 5.21
CA LEU A 93 -28.04 27.40 6.11
C LEU A 93 -26.73 28.17 6.38
N LEU A 94 -26.28 28.19 7.62
CA LEU A 94 -25.10 28.94 8.03
C LEU A 94 -23.97 28.01 8.49
N ASN A 95 -22.75 28.29 8.02
CA ASN A 95 -21.52 27.78 8.57
C ASN A 95 -20.59 28.94 8.93
N VAL A 96 -20.33 29.14 10.20
CA VAL A 96 -19.34 30.09 10.69
C VAL A 96 -18.08 29.30 11.10
N VAL A 97 -16.96 29.58 10.42
CA VAL A 97 -15.72 28.82 10.64
C VAL A 97 -15.24 29.08 12.08
N ASP A 98 -14.84 28.01 12.74
CA ASP A 98 -14.37 27.97 14.14
C ASP A 98 -15.40 28.43 15.20
N CYS A 99 -16.67 28.59 14.81
CA CYS A 99 -17.76 28.95 15.75
C CYS A 99 -18.91 27.95 15.67
N PRO A 100 -18.78 26.75 16.26
CA PRO A 100 -19.78 25.67 16.18
C PRO A 100 -21.20 26.08 16.65
N GLN A 101 -21.30 26.98 17.60
CA GLN A 101 -22.55 27.47 18.16
C GLN A 101 -23.41 28.25 17.14
N TYR A 102 -22.80 28.76 16.06
CA TYR A 102 -23.48 29.50 15.01
C TYR A 102 -23.63 28.68 13.71
N CYS A 103 -23.34 27.39 13.74
CA CYS A 103 -23.41 26.52 12.56
C CYS A 103 -24.68 25.68 12.50
N ASP A 104 -25.38 25.72 11.36
CA ASP A 104 -26.39 24.72 11.00
C ASP A 104 -25.78 23.52 10.30
N VAL A 105 -24.70 23.75 9.57
CA VAL A 105 -24.03 22.74 8.72
C VAL A 105 -22.55 22.72 8.96
N TYR A 106 -21.96 21.55 8.82
CA TYR A 106 -20.52 21.34 8.88
C TYR A 106 -19.99 20.80 7.56
N PHE A 107 -18.81 21.24 7.17
CA PHE A 107 -18.07 20.64 6.06
C PHE A 107 -17.37 19.36 6.55
N GLY A 108 -17.78 18.21 6.01
CA GLY A 108 -17.08 16.96 6.23
C GLY A 108 -15.82 16.85 5.37
N ALA A 109 -14.94 15.95 5.77
CA ALA A 109 -13.81 15.54 4.94
C ALA A 109 -14.32 14.58 3.85
N VAL A 110 -14.21 14.94 2.57
CA VAL A 110 -14.76 14.17 1.46
C VAL A 110 -13.66 13.45 0.70
N ALA A 111 -13.81 12.11 0.56
CA ALA A 111 -13.06 11.31 -0.41
C ALA A 111 -13.90 11.18 -1.68
N ARG A 112 -13.32 11.54 -2.83
CA ARG A 112 -13.97 11.40 -4.14
C ARG A 112 -13.33 10.30 -4.95
N TYR A 113 -14.17 9.46 -5.54
CA TYR A 113 -13.79 8.35 -6.40
C TYR A 113 -14.62 8.39 -7.69
N GLY A 114 -14.22 9.26 -8.61
CA GLY A 114 -15.10 9.68 -9.69
C GLY A 114 -16.35 10.35 -9.12
N GLU A 115 -17.50 9.80 -9.38
CA GLU A 115 -18.79 10.30 -8.87
C GLU A 115 -19.19 9.74 -7.51
N LEU A 116 -18.53 8.69 -7.03
CA LEU A 116 -18.72 8.20 -5.68
C LEU A 116 -18.06 9.17 -4.69
N SER A 117 -18.79 9.58 -3.68
CA SER A 117 -18.27 10.41 -2.60
C SER A 117 -18.52 9.75 -1.25
N VAL A 118 -17.48 9.73 -0.42
CA VAL A 118 -17.58 9.32 0.98
C VAL A 118 -17.23 10.52 1.85
N MET A 119 -18.19 10.94 2.67
CA MET A 119 -18.02 12.05 3.60
C MET A 119 -17.77 11.50 5.01
N VAL A 120 -16.73 11.99 5.65
CA VAL A 120 -16.43 11.71 7.06
C VAL A 120 -16.61 12.99 7.86
N SER A 121 -17.41 12.92 8.91
CA SER A 121 -17.63 14.03 9.84
C SER A 121 -17.28 13.59 11.26
N SER A 122 -16.62 14.46 12.00
CA SER A 122 -16.39 14.30 13.44
C SER A 122 -17.42 15.03 14.29
N GLY A 123 -18.52 15.52 13.69
CA GLY A 123 -19.52 16.34 14.38
C GLY A 123 -18.97 17.67 14.89
N GLY A 124 -17.95 18.22 14.23
CA GLY A 124 -17.27 19.43 14.66
C GLY A 124 -16.12 19.22 15.67
N ALA A 125 -15.92 17.98 16.18
CA ALA A 125 -14.93 17.71 17.22
C ALA A 125 -13.47 17.84 16.72
N SER A 126 -13.17 17.38 15.51
CA SER A 126 -11.81 17.46 14.95
C SER A 126 -11.78 17.29 13.43
N PRO A 127 -11.53 18.36 12.68
CA PRO A 127 -11.32 18.28 11.23
C PRO A 127 -10.16 17.35 10.84
N VAL A 128 -9.07 17.36 11.64
CA VAL A 128 -7.87 16.53 11.39
C VAL A 128 -8.21 15.04 11.52
N LEU A 129 -9.00 14.64 12.53
CA LEU A 129 -9.47 13.27 12.68
C LEU A 129 -10.31 12.83 11.47
N ALA A 130 -11.25 13.68 11.04
CA ALA A 130 -12.10 13.40 9.89
C ALA A 130 -11.27 13.24 8.60
N GLN A 131 -10.24 14.09 8.41
CA GLN A 131 -9.31 13.98 7.27
C GLN A 131 -8.51 12.68 7.30
N ASN A 132 -7.95 12.30 8.45
CA ASN A 132 -7.17 11.07 8.58
C ASN A 132 -8.03 9.83 8.30
N VAL A 133 -9.25 9.79 8.79
CA VAL A 133 -10.20 8.69 8.52
C VAL A 133 -10.57 8.65 7.04
N ARG A 134 -10.88 9.82 6.44
CA ARG A 134 -11.12 9.93 4.99
C ARG A 134 -9.97 9.36 4.17
N ASP A 135 -8.73 9.71 4.52
CA ASP A 135 -7.54 9.28 3.78
C ASP A 135 -7.29 7.78 3.92
N LYS A 136 -7.60 7.20 5.07
CA LYS A 136 -7.64 5.74 5.24
C LYS A 136 -8.70 5.11 4.33
N ILE A 137 -9.93 5.60 4.33
CA ILE A 137 -11.02 5.10 3.48
C ILE A 137 -10.61 5.21 2.00
N LYS A 138 -10.02 6.32 1.58
CA LYS A 138 -9.58 6.54 0.19
C LYS A 138 -8.54 5.51 -0.27
N ARG A 139 -7.63 5.07 0.59
CA ARG A 139 -6.65 4.01 0.29
C ARG A 139 -7.31 2.64 0.14
N PHE A 140 -8.40 2.43 0.83
CA PHE A 140 -9.14 1.17 0.87
C PHE A 140 -10.01 0.93 -0.37
N LEU A 141 -10.63 1.99 -0.91
CA LEU A 141 -11.58 1.86 -2.03
C LEU A 141 -10.88 1.40 -3.32
N PRO A 142 -11.34 0.28 -3.94
CA PRO A 142 -10.79 -0.22 -5.19
C PRO A 142 -11.05 0.72 -6.38
N LYS A 143 -10.13 0.72 -7.34
CA LYS A 143 -10.25 1.55 -8.56
C LYS A 143 -11.45 1.14 -9.43
N SER A 144 -11.83 -0.13 -9.36
CA SER A 144 -13.01 -0.71 -10.04
C SER A 144 -14.33 0.00 -9.72
N LEU A 145 -14.46 0.58 -8.52
CA LEU A 145 -15.65 1.34 -8.14
C LEU A 145 -15.91 2.55 -9.02
N LYS A 146 -14.86 3.22 -9.52
CA LYS A 146 -15.02 4.39 -10.39
C LYS A 146 -15.75 4.03 -11.68
N SER A 147 -15.33 2.95 -12.34
CA SER A 147 -15.93 2.49 -13.59
C SER A 147 -17.33 1.91 -13.37
N LEU A 148 -17.54 1.22 -12.24
CA LEU A 148 -18.88 0.73 -11.89
C LEU A 148 -19.88 1.89 -11.71
N VAL A 149 -19.54 2.91 -10.93
CA VAL A 149 -20.44 4.05 -10.66
C VAL A 149 -20.76 4.79 -11.96
N GLN A 150 -19.80 5.00 -12.84
CA GLN A 150 -20.03 5.61 -14.15
C GLN A 150 -21.01 4.79 -14.98
N ARG A 151 -20.79 3.48 -15.12
CA ARG A 151 -21.68 2.57 -15.86
C ARG A 151 -23.10 2.57 -15.30
N LEU A 152 -23.25 2.42 -13.99
CA LEU A 152 -24.57 2.43 -13.33
C LEU A 152 -25.31 3.76 -13.53
N ARG A 153 -24.60 4.87 -13.64
CA ARG A 153 -25.22 6.16 -13.94
C ARG A 153 -25.71 6.23 -15.38
N GLU A 154 -24.91 5.75 -16.34
CA GLU A 154 -25.28 5.68 -17.75
C GLU A 154 -26.52 4.77 -17.93
N GLU A 155 -26.50 3.58 -17.32
CA GLU A 155 -27.63 2.67 -17.31
C GLU A 155 -28.92 3.30 -16.72
N ARG A 156 -28.76 4.01 -15.60
CA ARG A 156 -29.89 4.71 -14.97
C ARG A 156 -30.43 5.87 -15.81
N ALA A 157 -29.56 6.54 -16.55
CA ALA A 157 -29.99 7.62 -17.46
C ALA A 157 -30.78 7.07 -18.65
N GLN A 158 -30.45 5.86 -19.13
CA GLN A 158 -31.11 5.21 -20.25
C GLN A 158 -32.40 4.47 -19.84
N ASN A 159 -32.37 3.75 -18.71
CA ASN A 159 -33.39 2.77 -18.33
C ASN A 159 -34.21 3.19 -17.08
N GLY A 160 -33.90 4.33 -16.46
CA GLY A 160 -34.54 4.76 -15.23
C GLY A 160 -34.03 4.05 -13.97
N ALA A 161 -34.86 4.04 -12.93
CA ALA A 161 -34.47 3.41 -11.65
C ALA A 161 -34.53 1.88 -11.75
N PRO A 162 -33.50 1.14 -11.27
CA PRO A 162 -33.48 -0.31 -11.31
C PRO A 162 -34.56 -0.92 -10.41
N SER A 163 -35.19 -2.02 -10.88
CA SER A 163 -36.24 -2.76 -10.13
C SER A 163 -35.98 -4.28 -10.20
N GLY A 164 -36.58 -5.02 -9.28
CA GLY A 164 -36.59 -6.49 -9.28
C GLY A 164 -35.17 -7.13 -9.38
N GLU A 165 -35.03 -8.08 -10.31
CA GLU A 165 -33.76 -8.80 -10.55
C GLU A 165 -32.58 -7.89 -10.87
N HIS A 166 -32.81 -6.77 -11.54
CA HIS A 166 -31.76 -5.82 -11.88
C HIS A 166 -31.11 -5.19 -10.63
N LYS A 167 -31.87 -4.96 -9.56
CA LYS A 167 -31.28 -4.55 -8.26
C LYS A 167 -30.34 -5.60 -7.68
N GLY A 168 -30.71 -6.89 -7.79
CA GLY A 168 -29.87 -8.01 -7.35
C GLY A 168 -28.55 -8.08 -8.13
N GLN A 169 -28.63 -7.90 -9.45
CA GLN A 169 -27.44 -7.85 -10.30
C GLN A 169 -26.50 -6.68 -9.95
N ILE A 170 -27.06 -5.49 -9.71
CA ILE A 170 -26.27 -4.33 -9.26
C ILE A 170 -25.63 -4.58 -7.90
N ALA A 171 -26.34 -5.20 -6.96
CA ALA A 171 -25.80 -5.52 -5.65
C ALA A 171 -24.62 -6.49 -5.74
N GLU A 172 -24.69 -7.51 -6.60
CA GLU A 172 -23.61 -8.45 -6.84
C GLU A 172 -22.42 -7.77 -7.54
N GLN A 173 -22.66 -6.93 -8.55
CA GLN A 173 -21.62 -6.13 -9.19
C GLN A 173 -20.91 -5.16 -8.23
N ALA A 174 -21.68 -4.51 -7.34
CA ALA A 174 -21.13 -3.63 -6.32
C ALA A 174 -20.25 -4.40 -5.34
N LYS A 175 -20.68 -5.59 -4.92
CA LYS A 175 -19.91 -6.49 -4.07
C LYS A 175 -18.61 -6.90 -4.73
N GLN A 176 -18.63 -7.37 -5.98
CA GLN A 176 -17.43 -7.73 -6.73
C GLN A 176 -16.48 -6.55 -6.93
N ALA A 177 -17.01 -5.36 -7.17
CA ALA A 177 -16.20 -4.15 -7.35
C ALA A 177 -15.51 -3.68 -6.05
N LEU A 178 -15.92 -4.14 -4.89
CA LEU A 178 -15.26 -3.90 -3.60
C LEU A 178 -14.06 -4.82 -3.38
N GLY A 179 -13.98 -5.94 -4.08
CA GLY A 179 -12.88 -6.89 -3.95
C GLY A 179 -11.54 -6.30 -4.36
N LYS A 180 -10.54 -6.48 -3.51
CA LYS A 180 -9.17 -5.99 -3.73
C LYS A 180 -8.16 -7.01 -3.24
N VAL A 181 -7.04 -7.14 -3.96
CA VAL A 181 -5.93 -8.03 -3.57
C VAL A 181 -4.68 -7.19 -3.35
N PHE A 182 -4.06 -7.37 -2.19
CA PHE A 182 -2.72 -6.89 -1.88
C PHE A 182 -1.75 -8.07 -1.93
N ILE A 183 -0.72 -7.98 -2.77
CA ILE A 183 0.41 -8.91 -2.73
C ILE A 183 1.51 -8.25 -1.92
N ILE A 184 1.80 -8.80 -0.73
CA ILE A 184 2.58 -8.11 0.30
C ILE A 184 3.86 -8.88 0.59
N GLY A 185 5.01 -8.20 0.42
CA GLY A 185 6.31 -8.68 0.91
C GLY A 185 6.49 -8.34 2.38
N CYS A 186 6.80 -9.38 3.17
CA CYS A 186 6.97 -9.26 4.62
C CYS A 186 8.44 -9.26 5.06
N GLY A 187 9.39 -9.27 4.12
CA GLY A 187 10.78 -9.50 4.47
C GLY A 187 11.06 -10.92 4.94
N PRO A 188 12.30 -11.25 5.29
CA PRO A 188 12.64 -12.52 5.91
C PRO A 188 12.29 -12.50 7.40
N HIS A 189 11.75 -13.58 7.89
CA HIS A 189 11.50 -13.99 9.27
C HIS A 189 10.82 -12.95 10.19
N SER A 190 11.51 -11.86 10.55
CA SER A 190 11.11 -10.93 11.61
C SER A 190 10.10 -9.87 11.14
N ARG A 191 9.20 -9.44 12.06
CA ARG A 191 8.32 -8.28 11.84
C ARG A 191 9.08 -6.96 11.64
N GLU A 192 10.33 -6.89 12.12
CA GLU A 192 11.19 -5.71 11.97
C GLU A 192 11.53 -5.43 10.51
N ASN A 193 11.43 -6.47 9.64
CA ASN A 193 11.59 -6.35 8.20
C ASN A 193 10.33 -5.90 7.45
N LEU A 194 9.23 -5.65 8.15
CA LEU A 194 8.03 -5.10 7.52
C LEU A 194 8.24 -3.65 7.12
N THR A 195 7.78 -3.31 5.93
CA THR A 195 7.60 -1.92 5.59
C THR A 195 6.40 -1.34 6.35
N LEU A 196 6.43 -0.06 6.69
CA LEU A 196 5.29 0.62 7.33
C LEU A 196 4.00 0.44 6.52
N LYS A 197 4.11 0.50 5.18
CA LYS A 197 2.98 0.30 4.29
C LYS A 197 2.39 -1.12 4.40
N ALA A 198 3.23 -2.15 4.51
CA ALA A 198 2.76 -3.52 4.71
C ALA A 198 2.00 -3.66 6.03
N LEU A 199 2.57 -3.14 7.12
CA LEU A 199 1.95 -3.19 8.46
C LEU A 199 0.61 -2.44 8.50
N GLU A 200 0.54 -1.24 7.92
CA GLU A 200 -0.71 -0.47 7.82
C GLU A 200 -1.78 -1.21 6.98
N THR A 201 -1.36 -1.93 5.95
CA THR A 201 -2.26 -2.66 5.06
C THR A 201 -2.87 -3.88 5.74
N PHE A 202 -2.19 -4.52 6.67
CA PHE A 202 -2.73 -5.67 7.41
C PHE A 202 -4.06 -5.39 8.10
N ALA A 203 -4.24 -4.18 8.63
CA ALA A 203 -5.49 -3.76 9.25
C ALA A 203 -6.69 -3.64 8.28
N LEU A 204 -6.44 -3.75 6.98
CA LEU A 204 -7.47 -3.67 5.94
C LEU A 204 -7.90 -5.04 5.42
N LEU A 205 -7.21 -6.12 5.81
CA LEU A 205 -7.41 -7.44 5.26
C LEU A 205 -8.57 -8.19 5.93
N ASP A 206 -9.46 -8.74 5.11
CA ASP A 206 -10.46 -9.71 5.57
C ASP A 206 -9.86 -11.12 5.61
N VAL A 207 -9.06 -11.47 4.59
CA VAL A 207 -8.45 -12.79 4.44
C VAL A 207 -6.98 -12.65 4.04
N ALA A 208 -6.10 -13.42 4.66
CA ALA A 208 -4.69 -13.52 4.30
C ALA A 208 -4.33 -14.94 3.83
N LEU A 209 -3.80 -15.06 2.61
CA LEU A 209 -3.21 -16.28 2.07
C LEU A 209 -1.70 -16.24 2.28
N VAL A 210 -1.20 -17.03 3.21
CA VAL A 210 0.16 -16.89 3.76
C VAL A 210 1.08 -18.00 3.26
N ASP A 211 2.26 -17.61 2.76
CA ASP A 211 3.33 -18.54 2.32
C ASP A 211 4.08 -19.17 3.50
N ASN A 212 4.77 -20.29 3.21
CA ASN A 212 5.54 -21.06 4.18
C ASN A 212 6.75 -20.31 4.79
N LEU A 213 7.32 -19.38 4.05
CA LEU A 213 8.52 -18.64 4.48
C LEU A 213 8.21 -17.38 5.31
N VAL A 214 6.95 -17.17 5.64
CA VAL A 214 6.51 -16.04 6.46
C VAL A 214 6.69 -16.40 7.94
N GLY A 215 7.36 -15.54 8.70
CA GLY A 215 7.64 -15.74 10.10
C GLY A 215 6.38 -15.77 10.97
N GLN A 216 6.44 -16.45 12.11
CA GLN A 216 5.30 -16.63 13.03
C GLN A 216 4.75 -15.30 13.54
N GLU A 217 5.61 -14.31 13.80
CA GLU A 217 5.20 -12.99 14.25
C GLU A 217 4.21 -12.28 13.30
N ILE A 218 4.31 -12.56 11.99
CA ILE A 218 3.38 -12.01 10.99
C ILE A 218 2.00 -12.66 11.12
N TRP A 219 1.96 -13.94 11.38
CA TRP A 219 0.71 -14.67 11.66
C TRP A 219 0.04 -14.11 12.92
N ASP A 220 0.81 -13.86 13.97
CA ASP A 220 0.32 -13.34 15.25
C ASP A 220 -0.28 -11.92 15.07
N ILE A 221 0.37 -11.07 14.28
CA ILE A 221 -0.16 -9.74 13.94
C ILE A 221 -1.49 -9.85 13.19
N LEU A 222 -1.56 -10.69 12.16
CA LEU A 222 -2.77 -10.89 11.37
C LEU A 222 -3.93 -11.41 12.23
N HIS A 223 -3.67 -12.37 13.11
CA HIS A 223 -4.66 -12.90 14.05
C HIS A 223 -5.12 -11.85 15.06
N ALA A 224 -4.20 -11.05 15.61
CA ALA A 224 -4.54 -9.97 16.54
C ALA A 224 -5.41 -8.87 15.89
N LEU A 225 -5.30 -8.71 14.57
CA LEU A 225 -6.16 -7.80 13.78
C LEU A 225 -7.51 -8.43 13.37
N GLY A 226 -7.75 -9.70 13.70
CA GLY A 226 -8.99 -10.41 13.36
C GLY A 226 -9.06 -10.85 11.89
N CYS A 227 -7.94 -10.87 11.17
CA CYS A 227 -7.88 -11.32 9.80
C CYS A 227 -8.00 -12.87 9.71
N GLU A 228 -8.88 -13.38 8.84
CA GLU A 228 -8.94 -14.80 8.52
C GLU A 228 -7.65 -15.21 7.81
N THR A 229 -6.89 -16.18 8.36
CA THR A 229 -5.62 -16.61 7.78
C THR A 229 -5.69 -18.02 7.22
N LYS A 230 -5.11 -18.23 6.03
CA LYS A 230 -4.98 -19.54 5.39
C LYS A 230 -3.56 -19.78 4.92
N SER A 231 -2.97 -20.90 5.33
CA SER A 231 -1.69 -21.35 4.79
C SER A 231 -1.90 -21.90 3.37
N VAL A 232 -1.11 -21.38 2.42
CA VAL A 232 -1.01 -21.94 1.07
C VAL A 232 0.27 -22.77 0.89
N ALA A 233 0.98 -23.02 1.98
CA ALA A 233 2.19 -23.84 2.05
C ALA A 233 1.91 -25.33 1.91
N LYS A 234 2.98 -26.11 1.63
CA LYS A 234 2.97 -27.55 1.75
C LYS A 234 2.72 -27.96 3.21
N GLN A 235 1.58 -28.55 3.50
CA GLN A 235 1.37 -29.20 4.81
C GLN A 235 1.88 -30.65 4.75
N LYS A 236 2.56 -31.12 5.83
CA LYS A 236 2.94 -32.53 5.94
C LYS A 236 1.72 -33.43 5.71
N GLY A 237 1.79 -34.32 4.71
CA GLY A 237 0.71 -35.25 4.38
C GLY A 237 -0.40 -34.73 3.45
N LYS A 238 -0.37 -33.47 3.01
CA LYS A 238 -1.29 -32.91 2.00
C LYS A 238 -0.54 -32.46 0.76
N GLN A 239 -1.17 -32.57 -0.42
CA GLN A 239 -0.65 -31.96 -1.65
C GLN A 239 -0.50 -30.46 -1.46
N SER A 240 0.64 -29.89 -1.91
CA SER A 240 0.79 -28.43 -1.92
C SER A 240 -0.20 -27.84 -2.92
N PHE A 241 -0.79 -26.71 -2.56
CA PHE A 241 -1.60 -25.94 -3.50
C PHE A 241 -0.78 -25.63 -4.77
N LYS A 242 -1.35 -25.92 -5.92
CA LYS A 242 -0.80 -25.49 -7.20
C LYS A 242 -1.01 -23.97 -7.33
N GLN A 243 -0.13 -23.29 -8.06
CA GLN A 243 -0.28 -21.83 -8.26
C GLN A 243 -1.65 -21.45 -8.82
N ALA A 244 -2.20 -22.28 -9.71
CA ALA A 244 -3.54 -22.04 -10.24
C ALA A 244 -4.64 -22.06 -9.18
N GLU A 245 -4.50 -22.92 -8.16
CA GLU A 245 -5.45 -22.99 -7.03
C GLU A 245 -5.34 -21.76 -6.12
N ILE A 246 -4.11 -21.29 -5.86
CA ILE A 246 -3.87 -20.05 -5.09
C ILE A 246 -4.47 -18.86 -5.82
N ASN A 247 -4.23 -18.75 -7.14
CA ASN A 247 -4.78 -17.70 -7.96
C ASN A 247 -6.32 -17.72 -7.96
N LYS A 248 -6.91 -18.92 -8.04
CA LYS A 248 -8.36 -19.11 -7.98
C LYS A 248 -8.92 -18.70 -6.62
N MET A 249 -8.28 -19.09 -5.51
CA MET A 249 -8.73 -18.69 -4.17
C MET A 249 -8.74 -17.17 -4.00
N MET A 250 -7.69 -16.47 -4.46
CA MET A 250 -7.67 -15.00 -4.42
C MET A 250 -8.84 -14.41 -5.24
N LEU A 251 -9.09 -14.95 -6.43
CA LEU A 251 -10.18 -14.51 -7.29
C LEU A 251 -11.56 -14.73 -6.66
N ASP A 252 -11.78 -15.92 -6.09
CA ASP A 252 -13.06 -16.28 -5.49
C ASP A 252 -13.38 -15.35 -4.30
N TYR A 253 -12.42 -15.12 -3.40
CA TYR A 253 -12.60 -14.17 -2.29
C TYR A 253 -12.80 -12.73 -2.77
N ALA A 254 -12.06 -12.28 -3.79
CA ALA A 254 -12.24 -10.95 -4.34
C ALA A 254 -13.64 -10.76 -4.95
N ARG A 255 -14.18 -11.79 -5.60
CA ARG A 255 -15.57 -11.79 -6.10
C ARG A 255 -16.60 -11.76 -4.99
N GLU A 256 -16.27 -12.25 -3.80
CA GLU A 256 -17.08 -12.08 -2.60
C GLU A 256 -17.01 -10.65 -2.01
N GLY A 257 -16.24 -9.75 -2.61
CA GLY A 257 -16.06 -8.38 -2.15
C GLY A 257 -15.06 -8.22 -1.01
N LYS A 258 -14.29 -9.27 -0.71
CA LYS A 258 -13.28 -9.24 0.36
C LYS A 258 -12.01 -8.53 -0.07
N THR A 259 -11.29 -8.00 0.90
CA THR A 259 -9.92 -7.50 0.76
C THR A 259 -8.95 -8.61 1.15
N ILE A 260 -8.13 -9.04 0.20
CA ILE A 260 -7.24 -10.19 0.36
C ILE A 260 -5.80 -9.72 0.49
N GLY A 261 -5.07 -10.27 1.46
CA GLY A 261 -3.62 -10.23 1.55
C GLY A 261 -3.00 -11.51 1.02
N ARG A 262 -2.22 -11.43 -0.06
CA ARG A 262 -1.30 -12.49 -0.47
C ARG A 262 0.03 -12.22 0.23
N ILE A 263 0.30 -12.93 1.34
CA ILE A 263 1.43 -12.67 2.24
C ILE A 263 2.61 -13.54 1.84
N LYS A 264 3.74 -12.91 1.51
CA LYS A 264 4.93 -13.57 0.96
C LYS A 264 6.16 -13.23 1.80
N GLY A 265 7.02 -14.21 2.03
CA GLY A 265 8.33 -13.96 2.63
C GLY A 265 9.25 -13.23 1.64
N GLY A 266 10.12 -12.36 2.14
CA GLY A 266 11.01 -11.56 1.30
C GLY A 266 10.31 -10.46 0.52
N ASP A 267 10.74 -10.24 -0.73
CA ASP A 267 10.13 -9.33 -1.70
C ASP A 267 9.37 -10.12 -2.78
N PRO A 268 8.11 -9.81 -3.07
CA PRO A 268 7.33 -10.50 -4.09
C PRO A 268 7.92 -10.44 -5.49
N ALA A 269 8.69 -9.38 -5.80
CA ALA A 269 9.30 -9.19 -7.11
C ALA A 269 10.54 -10.08 -7.34
N ILE A 270 11.15 -10.61 -6.26
CA ILE A 270 12.35 -11.45 -6.36
C ILE A 270 11.93 -12.92 -6.27
N PHE A 271 11.74 -13.56 -7.42
CA PHE A 271 11.31 -14.97 -7.59
C PHE A 271 10.01 -15.35 -6.86
N GLY A 272 9.22 -14.34 -6.46
CA GLY A 272 7.95 -14.52 -5.74
C GLY A 272 6.74 -14.73 -6.63
N ARG A 273 6.89 -14.90 -7.97
CA ARG A 273 5.81 -15.14 -8.95
C ARG A 273 4.73 -14.04 -8.98
N VAL A 274 5.06 -12.84 -8.53
CA VAL A 274 4.12 -11.71 -8.41
C VAL A 274 3.45 -11.36 -9.76
N TRP A 275 4.21 -11.44 -10.85
CA TRP A 275 3.67 -11.16 -12.18
C TRP A 275 2.56 -12.14 -12.57
N GLU A 276 2.72 -13.43 -12.29
CA GLU A 276 1.72 -14.45 -12.60
C GLU A 276 0.43 -14.21 -11.81
N GLU A 277 0.55 -13.95 -10.51
CA GLU A 277 -0.56 -13.67 -9.60
C GLU A 277 -1.30 -12.39 -9.99
N ALA A 278 -0.57 -11.28 -10.16
CA ALA A 278 -1.13 -9.99 -10.52
C ALA A 278 -1.79 -9.99 -11.92
N SER A 279 -1.12 -10.61 -12.92
CA SER A 279 -1.66 -10.71 -14.27
C SER A 279 -2.94 -11.53 -14.34
N TYR A 280 -2.98 -12.65 -13.59
CA TYR A 280 -4.18 -13.46 -13.51
C TYR A 280 -5.38 -12.68 -12.95
N LEU A 281 -5.19 -12.01 -11.83
CA LEU A 281 -6.24 -11.23 -11.17
C LEU A 281 -6.69 -10.02 -12.02
N SER A 282 -5.73 -9.29 -12.60
CA SER A 282 -6.03 -8.13 -13.47
C SER A 282 -6.83 -8.51 -14.70
N LYS A 283 -6.55 -9.68 -15.33
CA LYS A 283 -7.35 -10.22 -16.44
C LYS A 283 -8.80 -10.50 -16.05
N HIS A 284 -9.05 -10.75 -14.77
CA HIS A 284 -10.41 -10.97 -14.23
C HIS A 284 -11.03 -9.68 -13.65
N GLY A 285 -10.41 -8.52 -13.88
CA GLY A 285 -10.93 -7.22 -13.47
C GLY A 285 -10.78 -6.90 -11.97
N ILE A 286 -9.96 -7.68 -11.24
CA ILE A 286 -9.69 -7.45 -9.83
C ILE A 286 -8.61 -6.37 -9.67
N ASP A 287 -8.84 -5.41 -8.77
CA ASP A 287 -7.84 -4.41 -8.37
C ASP A 287 -6.72 -5.07 -7.56
N VAL A 288 -5.49 -4.94 -8.05
CA VAL A 288 -4.30 -5.53 -7.43
C VAL A 288 -3.31 -4.44 -7.06
N GLU A 289 -2.82 -4.50 -5.85
CA GLU A 289 -1.71 -3.65 -5.39
C GLU A 289 -0.57 -4.52 -4.88
N VAL A 290 0.65 -4.25 -5.35
CA VAL A 290 1.85 -4.96 -4.92
C VAL A 290 2.64 -4.07 -3.96
N LEU A 291 2.98 -4.62 -2.80
CA LEU A 291 3.80 -3.98 -1.80
C LEU A 291 5.16 -4.70 -1.73
N SER A 292 6.23 -3.95 -1.96
CA SER A 292 7.60 -4.47 -1.82
C SER A 292 7.90 -4.86 -0.38
N GLY A 293 8.79 -5.84 -0.23
CA GLY A 293 9.39 -6.23 1.05
C GLY A 293 10.90 -6.22 0.96
N ILE A 294 11.57 -6.47 2.07
CA ILE A 294 13.03 -6.62 2.10
C ILE A 294 13.36 -8.01 1.54
N THR A 295 14.11 -8.08 0.45
CA THR A 295 14.51 -9.37 -0.12
C THR A 295 15.52 -10.09 0.77
N SER A 296 15.34 -11.40 0.96
CA SER A 296 16.27 -12.23 1.72
C SER A 296 17.69 -12.25 1.15
N SER A 297 17.88 -11.95 -0.14
CA SER A 297 19.20 -11.87 -0.77
C SER A 297 20.04 -10.74 -0.16
N LEU A 298 19.52 -9.55 -0.07
CA LEU A 298 20.24 -8.39 0.47
C LEU A 298 20.25 -8.39 2.01
N CYS A 299 19.11 -8.76 2.62
CA CYS A 299 19.03 -8.90 4.07
C CYS A 299 20.00 -9.95 4.58
N GLY A 300 20.07 -11.13 3.95
CA GLY A 300 20.95 -12.20 4.36
C GLY A 300 22.44 -11.86 4.20
N ALA A 301 22.80 -11.11 3.17
CA ALA A 301 24.16 -10.60 3.04
C ALA A 301 24.49 -9.64 4.21
N LEU A 302 23.65 -8.63 4.43
CA LEU A 302 23.88 -7.61 5.46
C LEU A 302 23.85 -8.20 6.87
N SER A 303 22.86 -9.03 7.20
CA SER A 303 22.74 -9.68 8.50
C SER A 303 23.88 -10.67 8.81
N SER A 304 24.63 -11.08 7.77
CA SER A 304 25.83 -11.90 7.89
C SER A 304 27.13 -11.10 7.94
N GLY A 305 27.03 -9.77 8.00
CA GLY A 305 28.21 -8.89 8.00
C GLY A 305 28.87 -8.75 6.62
N ILE A 306 28.15 -9.05 5.53
CA ILE A 306 28.64 -8.97 4.16
C ILE A 306 27.94 -7.80 3.45
N SER A 307 28.73 -6.81 2.99
CA SER A 307 28.25 -5.76 2.09
C SER A 307 28.31 -6.23 0.64
N PRO A 308 27.19 -6.43 -0.04
CA PRO A 308 27.21 -6.91 -1.43
C PRO A 308 27.90 -5.94 -2.40
N THR A 309 28.00 -4.66 -2.02
CA THR A 309 28.70 -3.63 -2.79
C THR A 309 29.78 -3.00 -1.93
N ILE A 310 31.03 -3.03 -2.41
CA ILE A 310 32.17 -2.41 -1.73
C ILE A 310 32.93 -1.58 -2.76
N ARG A 311 33.12 -0.30 -2.49
CA ARG A 311 33.83 0.61 -3.38
C ARG A 311 35.24 0.09 -3.71
N GLY A 312 35.53 -0.07 -4.99
CA GLY A 312 36.81 -0.61 -5.48
C GLY A 312 36.93 -2.14 -5.44
N VAL A 313 35.93 -2.85 -4.91
CA VAL A 313 35.90 -4.32 -4.86
C VAL A 313 34.70 -4.87 -5.65
N SER A 314 33.49 -4.52 -5.29
CA SER A 314 32.27 -5.00 -5.95
C SER A 314 31.40 -3.82 -6.37
N THR A 315 31.22 -3.64 -7.68
CA THR A 315 30.45 -2.54 -8.28
C THR A 315 29.06 -2.95 -8.73
N GLY A 316 28.75 -4.25 -8.66
CA GLY A 316 27.45 -4.79 -9.06
C GLY A 316 27.04 -5.98 -8.20
N VAL A 317 25.73 -6.19 -8.13
CA VAL A 317 25.12 -7.35 -7.46
C VAL A 317 24.25 -8.06 -8.47
N LEU A 318 24.46 -9.35 -8.64
CA LEU A 318 23.62 -10.22 -9.46
C LEU A 318 22.84 -11.14 -8.53
N ILE A 319 21.49 -11.06 -8.60
CA ILE A 319 20.59 -11.93 -7.83
C ILE A 319 19.99 -12.94 -8.80
N VAL A 320 20.24 -14.22 -8.57
CA VAL A 320 19.85 -15.31 -9.46
C VAL A 320 19.11 -16.41 -8.70
N SER A 321 18.38 -17.24 -9.47
CA SER A 321 17.79 -18.46 -8.97
C SER A 321 18.57 -19.68 -9.45
N ALA A 322 18.85 -20.63 -8.56
CA ALA A 322 19.51 -21.89 -8.92
C ALA A 322 18.63 -22.81 -9.77
N HIS A 323 17.31 -22.55 -9.88
CA HIS A 323 16.44 -23.37 -10.69
C HIS A 323 15.46 -22.60 -11.54
N LEU A 324 15.08 -23.18 -12.67
CA LEU A 324 13.97 -22.80 -13.55
C LEU A 324 12.67 -23.46 -13.10
N ARG A 325 11.66 -23.44 -13.97
CA ARG A 325 10.39 -24.15 -13.74
C ARG A 325 10.63 -25.64 -13.50
N GLU A 326 9.75 -26.28 -12.73
CA GLU A 326 9.75 -27.73 -12.48
C GLU A 326 11.04 -28.28 -11.86
N CYS A 327 11.73 -27.45 -11.05
CA CYS A 327 12.99 -27.81 -10.37
C CYS A 327 14.15 -28.18 -11.35
N VAL A 328 14.10 -27.66 -12.58
CA VAL A 328 15.24 -27.78 -13.51
C VAL A 328 16.36 -26.86 -13.03
N PHE A 329 17.57 -27.41 -12.94
CA PHE A 329 18.75 -26.65 -12.55
C PHE A 329 19.10 -25.58 -13.60
N ASN A 330 19.26 -24.35 -13.15
CA ASN A 330 19.65 -23.21 -13.98
C ASN A 330 21.15 -23.01 -13.92
N ILE A 331 21.85 -23.10 -15.06
CA ILE A 331 23.28 -22.90 -15.19
C ILE A 331 23.67 -21.58 -15.87
N ASP A 332 22.71 -20.82 -16.42
CA ASP A 332 22.99 -19.64 -17.24
C ASP A 332 23.77 -18.54 -16.51
N TRP A 333 23.74 -18.54 -15.18
CA TRP A 333 24.41 -17.56 -14.35
C TRP A 333 25.83 -17.97 -13.93
N ILE A 334 26.27 -19.25 -14.15
CA ILE A 334 27.55 -19.80 -13.65
C ILE A 334 28.73 -18.96 -14.16
N ASP A 335 28.74 -18.58 -15.42
CA ASP A 335 29.83 -17.77 -15.98
C ASP A 335 29.97 -16.37 -15.33
N SER A 336 28.91 -15.88 -14.68
CA SER A 336 28.98 -14.61 -13.94
C SER A 336 29.91 -14.69 -12.71
N LEU A 337 30.16 -15.89 -12.20
CA LEU A 337 31.13 -16.12 -11.10
C LEU A 337 32.57 -15.78 -11.44
N LYS A 338 32.90 -15.69 -12.74
CA LYS A 338 34.23 -15.27 -13.22
C LYS A 338 34.43 -13.76 -13.18
N GLN A 339 33.38 -12.99 -12.94
CA GLN A 339 33.44 -11.53 -12.97
C GLN A 339 33.91 -10.98 -11.62
N LYS A 340 35.14 -10.49 -11.56
CA LYS A 340 35.84 -10.06 -10.34
C LYS A 340 35.14 -8.95 -9.55
N HIS A 341 34.35 -8.10 -10.22
CA HIS A 341 33.72 -6.92 -9.60
C HIS A 341 32.23 -7.07 -9.36
N TYR A 342 31.74 -8.32 -9.29
CA TYR A 342 30.36 -8.61 -8.98
C TYR A 342 30.26 -9.49 -7.74
N THR A 343 29.22 -9.24 -6.95
CA THR A 343 28.75 -10.17 -5.93
C THR A 343 27.56 -10.93 -6.49
N VAL A 344 27.63 -12.25 -6.52
CA VAL A 344 26.54 -13.10 -7.02
C VAL A 344 25.81 -13.72 -5.84
N ILE A 345 24.51 -13.45 -5.72
CA ILE A 345 23.65 -14.00 -4.67
C ILE A 345 22.66 -14.97 -5.30
N VAL A 346 22.71 -16.23 -4.85
CA VAL A 346 21.93 -17.32 -5.44
C VAL A 346 20.85 -17.77 -4.48
N LEU A 347 19.62 -17.63 -4.89
CA LEU A 347 18.45 -18.07 -4.14
C LEU A 347 18.04 -19.49 -4.58
N MET A 348 17.37 -20.23 -3.67
CA MET A 348 16.88 -21.59 -3.94
C MET A 348 17.97 -22.59 -4.32
N ALA A 349 19.20 -22.37 -3.82
CA ALA A 349 20.41 -23.10 -4.21
C ALA A 349 20.71 -24.34 -3.37
N TYR A 350 20.17 -24.45 -2.15
CA TYR A 350 20.56 -25.43 -1.15
C TYR A 350 20.59 -26.88 -1.68
N SER A 351 19.55 -27.31 -2.37
CA SER A 351 19.46 -28.67 -2.93
C SER A 351 20.26 -28.87 -4.22
N PHE A 352 20.87 -27.81 -4.76
CA PHE A 352 21.63 -27.84 -5.99
C PHE A 352 23.15 -27.64 -5.79
N VAL A 353 23.61 -27.58 -4.54
CA VAL A 353 25.01 -27.25 -4.22
C VAL A 353 26.02 -28.13 -4.97
N GLY A 354 25.87 -29.45 -4.97
CA GLY A 354 26.78 -30.35 -5.71
C GLY A 354 26.74 -30.09 -7.23
N ARG A 355 25.55 -29.78 -7.78
CA ARG A 355 25.42 -29.44 -9.21
C ARG A 355 26.04 -28.07 -9.55
N ILE A 356 25.96 -27.11 -8.61
CA ILE A 356 26.62 -25.81 -8.75
C ILE A 356 28.13 -25.97 -8.79
N VAL A 357 28.70 -26.76 -7.87
CA VAL A 357 30.16 -27.04 -7.84
C VAL A 357 30.61 -27.74 -9.13
N ALA A 358 29.88 -28.77 -9.58
CA ALA A 358 30.20 -29.47 -10.82
C ALA A 358 30.17 -28.55 -12.04
N ALA A 359 29.09 -27.78 -12.21
CA ALA A 359 28.95 -26.85 -13.32
C ALA A 359 29.99 -25.73 -13.28
N ALA A 360 30.35 -25.23 -12.09
CA ALA A 360 31.38 -24.21 -11.93
C ALA A 360 32.77 -24.75 -12.38
N ARG A 361 33.10 -26.01 -12.05
CA ARG A 361 34.31 -26.69 -12.52
C ARG A 361 34.32 -26.85 -14.05
N GLU A 362 33.25 -27.34 -14.63
CA GLU A 362 33.11 -27.49 -16.08
C GLU A 362 33.30 -26.15 -16.82
N HIS A 363 32.78 -25.07 -16.24
CA HIS A 363 32.96 -23.74 -16.77
C HIS A 363 34.28 -23.08 -16.41
N GLY A 364 35.18 -23.74 -15.66
CA GLY A 364 36.50 -23.20 -15.30
C GLY A 364 36.45 -22.03 -14.33
N VAL A 365 35.49 -22.01 -13.42
CA VAL A 365 35.43 -21.06 -12.30
C VAL A 365 36.44 -21.50 -11.24
N ASP A 366 37.19 -20.54 -10.66
CA ASP A 366 38.17 -20.81 -9.60
C ASP A 366 37.46 -21.36 -8.36
N GLU A 367 37.88 -22.54 -7.92
CA GLU A 367 37.34 -23.19 -6.71
C GLU A 367 37.66 -22.44 -5.41
N ASN A 368 38.69 -21.57 -5.44
CA ASN A 368 39.03 -20.67 -4.34
C ASN A 368 38.17 -19.39 -4.30
N LEU A 369 37.22 -19.24 -5.23
CA LEU A 369 36.29 -18.10 -5.20
C LEU A 369 35.59 -18.01 -3.83
N PRO A 370 35.74 -16.88 -3.11
CA PRO A 370 35.10 -16.73 -1.81
C PRO A 370 33.57 -16.94 -1.88
N ALA A 371 33.06 -17.72 -0.96
CA ALA A 371 31.66 -18.08 -0.86
C ALA A 371 31.15 -18.00 0.58
N ALA A 372 29.92 -17.57 0.74
CA ALA A 372 29.17 -17.67 2.00
C ALA A 372 27.86 -18.40 1.78
N LEU A 373 27.49 -19.24 2.74
CA LEU A 373 26.17 -19.87 2.83
C LEU A 373 25.46 -19.32 4.05
N VAL A 374 24.32 -18.68 3.85
CA VAL A 374 23.53 -18.07 4.92
C VAL A 374 22.19 -18.77 5.02
N SER A 375 21.96 -19.43 6.15
CA SER A 375 20.70 -20.14 6.43
C SER A 375 19.83 -19.38 7.42
N LYS A 376 18.50 -19.51 7.29
CA LYS A 376 17.50 -18.93 8.19
C LYS A 376 17.71 -17.43 8.40
N VAL A 377 17.87 -16.71 7.29
CA VAL A 377 18.16 -15.28 7.25
C VAL A 377 17.33 -14.48 8.25
N ASP A 378 18.01 -13.67 9.06
CA ASP A 378 17.46 -12.75 10.04
C ASP A 378 16.58 -13.40 11.12
N SER A 379 16.85 -14.67 11.39
CA SER A 379 16.25 -15.38 12.52
C SER A 379 17.25 -15.56 13.67
N PRO A 380 16.80 -15.81 14.90
CA PRO A 380 17.68 -16.16 16.01
C PRO A 380 18.57 -17.40 15.76
N SER A 381 18.18 -18.24 14.81
CA SER A 381 18.92 -19.43 14.37
C SER A 381 19.66 -19.23 13.05
N GLN A 382 19.91 -17.98 12.65
CA GLN A 382 20.73 -17.71 11.47
C GLN A 382 22.15 -18.25 11.63
N ARG A 383 22.63 -18.93 10.58
CA ARG A 383 24.02 -19.36 10.48
C ARG A 383 24.63 -18.85 9.17
N CYS A 384 25.80 -18.28 9.26
CA CYS A 384 26.62 -17.87 8.12
C CYS A 384 27.91 -18.68 8.13
N ILE A 385 28.13 -19.46 7.07
CA ILE A 385 29.37 -20.21 6.89
C ILE A 385 30.14 -19.58 5.74
N ILE A 386 31.36 -19.19 6.00
CA ILE A 386 32.29 -18.61 5.03
C ILE A 386 33.32 -19.64 4.65
N GLY A 387 33.58 -19.77 3.37
CA GLY A 387 34.56 -20.67 2.77
C GLY A 387 34.81 -20.31 1.32
N THR A 388 34.96 -21.32 0.48
CA THR A 388 35.17 -21.16 -0.96
C THR A 388 34.15 -21.98 -1.75
N LEU A 389 34.05 -21.72 -3.04
CA LEU A 389 33.17 -22.46 -3.95
C LEU A 389 33.47 -23.97 -3.89
N GLY A 390 34.75 -24.39 -3.82
CA GLY A 390 35.11 -25.79 -3.73
C GLY A 390 34.69 -26.50 -2.44
N ARG A 391 34.41 -25.74 -1.36
CA ARG A 391 33.97 -26.26 -0.06
C ARG A 391 32.45 -26.20 0.18
N LEU A 392 31.67 -25.80 -0.80
CA LEU A 392 30.20 -25.62 -0.64
C LEU A 392 29.48 -26.89 -0.16
N GLU A 393 29.93 -28.09 -0.56
CA GLU A 393 29.31 -29.35 -0.14
C GLU A 393 29.54 -29.62 1.36
N GLU A 394 30.68 -29.18 1.91
CA GLU A 394 30.96 -29.23 3.35
C GLU A 394 30.12 -28.15 4.09
N MET A 395 30.02 -26.94 3.54
CA MET A 395 29.27 -25.85 4.13
C MET A 395 27.78 -26.21 4.26
N VAL A 396 27.18 -26.85 3.25
CA VAL A 396 25.77 -27.20 3.26
C VAL A 396 25.39 -28.22 4.33
N GLN A 397 26.32 -29.10 4.73
CA GLN A 397 26.09 -30.07 5.79
C GLN A 397 25.92 -29.44 7.19
N GLN A 398 26.41 -28.22 7.36
CA GLN A 398 26.36 -27.47 8.62
C GLN A 398 25.19 -26.50 8.72
N CYS A 399 24.34 -26.46 7.70
CA CYS A 399 23.23 -25.51 7.59
C CYS A 399 21.91 -26.21 7.29
N GLU A 400 20.80 -25.53 7.56
CA GLU A 400 19.44 -25.98 7.25
C GLU A 400 18.78 -25.03 6.26
N GLN A 401 17.73 -25.51 5.59
CA GLN A 401 16.87 -24.68 4.76
C GLN A 401 15.96 -23.77 5.62
N PRO A 402 15.55 -22.59 5.10
CA PRO A 402 15.96 -21.99 3.82
C PRO A 402 17.37 -21.38 3.90
N ALA A 403 18.09 -21.37 2.77
CA ALA A 403 19.43 -20.79 2.70
C ALA A 403 19.69 -20.09 1.36
N ILE A 404 20.62 -19.13 1.38
CA ILE A 404 21.13 -18.42 0.21
C ILE A 404 22.62 -18.64 0.08
N LEU A 405 23.17 -18.55 -1.14
CA LEU A 405 24.60 -18.51 -1.40
C LEU A 405 25.03 -17.12 -1.83
N ILE A 406 26.22 -16.71 -1.42
CA ILE A 406 26.83 -15.43 -1.79
C ILE A 406 28.25 -15.71 -2.27
N PHE A 407 28.61 -15.23 -3.46
CA PHE A 407 29.92 -15.41 -4.07
C PHE A 407 30.58 -14.09 -4.38
N GLY A 408 31.88 -14.05 -4.26
CA GLY A 408 32.73 -12.94 -4.69
C GLY A 408 33.59 -12.35 -3.56
N GLU A 409 34.47 -11.44 -3.93
CA GLU A 409 35.44 -10.81 -3.03
C GLU A 409 34.77 -10.05 -1.84
N ALA A 410 33.55 -9.62 -2.01
CA ALA A 410 32.78 -8.96 -0.95
C ALA A 410 32.62 -9.83 0.30
N VAL A 411 32.59 -11.15 0.16
CA VAL A 411 32.47 -12.10 1.27
C VAL A 411 33.63 -11.96 2.28
N VAL A 412 34.84 -11.82 1.81
CA VAL A 412 36.05 -11.73 2.64
C VAL A 412 36.52 -10.30 2.90
N LYS A 413 36.13 -9.35 2.04
CA LYS A 413 36.54 -7.94 2.17
C LYS A 413 35.63 -7.11 3.06
N SER A 414 34.42 -7.59 3.36
CA SER A 414 33.51 -6.94 4.29
C SER A 414 34.02 -7.08 5.72
N LYS A 415 34.56 -6.00 6.28
CA LYS A 415 35.08 -5.97 7.65
C LYS A 415 34.35 -4.91 8.46
N GLY A 416 34.12 -5.19 9.75
CA GLY A 416 33.53 -4.22 10.68
C GLY A 416 32.01 -4.04 10.57
N ILE A 417 31.32 -4.81 9.74
CA ILE A 417 29.85 -4.86 9.72
C ILE A 417 29.39 -5.86 10.77
N PRO A 418 28.51 -5.49 11.72
CA PRO A 418 27.93 -6.43 12.68
C PRO A 418 27.13 -7.54 11.95
N PHE A 419 27.05 -8.71 12.56
CA PHE A 419 26.26 -9.81 12.03
C PHE A 419 25.30 -10.36 13.08
N VAL A 420 24.26 -11.05 12.62
CA VAL A 420 23.24 -11.71 13.44
C VAL A 420 23.52 -13.22 13.45
N GLY A 421 23.27 -13.87 14.58
CA GLY A 421 23.42 -15.32 14.70
C GLY A 421 24.87 -15.79 14.78
N GLU A 422 25.12 -16.97 14.24
CA GLU A 422 26.45 -17.64 14.27
C GLU A 422 27.19 -17.46 12.93
N ARG A 423 28.48 -17.12 13.00
CA ARG A 423 29.36 -17.00 11.85
C ARG A 423 30.54 -17.99 12.02
N ILE A 424 30.73 -18.86 11.05
CA ILE A 424 31.76 -19.89 11.01
C ILE A 424 32.62 -19.63 9.77
N GLU A 425 33.94 -19.56 9.95
CA GLU A 425 34.92 -19.47 8.85
C GLU A 425 35.62 -20.82 8.72
N LEU A 426 35.56 -21.43 7.53
CA LEU A 426 36.26 -22.64 7.21
C LEU A 426 37.68 -22.25 6.71
N GLU A 427 38.70 -22.74 7.41
CA GLU A 427 40.11 -22.53 7.05
C GLU A 427 40.53 -23.23 5.75
#